data_c160b5e6853055e459baa90d198467e1
#
_entry.id   c160b5e6853055e459baa90d198467e1
#
_cell.length_a   1.000
_cell.length_b   1.000
_cell.length_c   1.000
_cell.angle_alpha   90.00
_cell.angle_beta   90.00
_cell.angle_gamma   90.00
#
_symmetry.space_group_name_H-M   'P 1'
#
loop_
_entity.id
_entity.type
_entity.pdbx_description
1 polymer ?
#
loop_
_entity_poly.entity_id
_entity_poly.type
_entity_poly.pdbx_seq_one_letter_code
_entity_poly.pdbx_strand_id
1 'polypeptide(L)'
;LAALQKRPLRIDFERQTEAMGLAPHFAQQLRKQLIGWADANGYNLYADGLVIRSTIDSRLQNYANQAVARQGRQLQDVADKAWARRDGWGPGNELVLALVRESAEYRAAQEKGTPPDEALHTLLADDSFMLKLRRDKTRVQAGFLAQDPVTGHVLAWVGSRDFGIDPYDHVAAARRQPGSTFKPFVYGAAFAQGASPNDALMDSAVEIPLGGGRVWRPTDGRAPSEEPMTLADGLAYSKNTITAQLMQQVGPARVAEVARALGVRQSPLEEVPSLALGTSPVTLKEMIAAYCSIVNLGRYVEPVLITRIEDKNGKVLETFAKPTPEQVFDARASQTLRNTMRGGVDRGTATAIRTRYGIQADVAGKTGTTQDNTDGWFILMNARVVAGAWAGFNDGRITLRSDYWGQGARSALPMVGEFMQQGLRARVINGNERFVDEFAPVELPPPPDAPLDSVRDWIRGLFGGGESRSAPPAPPALPPGTLPPVTTDDAPSVQFTPMVPPPPPLVPLTPATPAQDWVGG
;
A
#
# COMPACT_ATOMS: atom_id res chain seq x y z
N LEU A 1 4.39 -3.25 -60.85
CA LEU A 1 3.31 -3.77 -59.97
C LEU A 1 3.18 -5.30 -60.09
N ALA A 2 3.02 -5.88 -61.27
CA ALA A 2 2.85 -7.33 -61.47
C ALA A 2 4.02 -8.21 -60.95
N ALA A 3 5.25 -7.71 -60.96
CA ALA A 3 6.43 -8.38 -60.41
C ALA A 3 6.49 -8.32 -58.85
N LEU A 4 5.89 -7.29 -58.23
CA LEU A 4 5.81 -7.13 -56.78
C LEU A 4 4.69 -7.99 -56.19
N GLN A 5 3.59 -8.21 -56.90
CA GLN A 5 2.49 -9.08 -56.49
C GLN A 5 2.88 -10.57 -56.39
N LYS A 6 3.95 -10.98 -57.07
CA LYS A 6 4.45 -12.37 -57.07
C LYS A 6 5.55 -12.62 -56.02
N ARG A 7 5.99 -11.61 -55.29
CA ARG A 7 6.95 -11.81 -54.19
C ARG A 7 6.21 -12.22 -52.92
N PRO A 8 6.57 -13.36 -52.31
CA PRO A 8 6.01 -13.71 -51.01
C PRO A 8 6.35 -12.61 -50.04
N LEU A 9 5.33 -12.10 -49.33
CA LEU A 9 5.54 -11.21 -48.17
C LEU A 9 6.38 -11.96 -47.16
N ARG A 10 7.62 -11.59 -47.00
CA ARG A 10 8.41 -12.00 -45.83
C ARG A 10 7.96 -11.13 -44.66
N ILE A 11 6.95 -11.62 -43.96
CA ILE A 11 6.54 -11.02 -42.69
C ILE A 11 7.48 -11.61 -41.64
N ASP A 12 8.38 -10.78 -41.16
CA ASP A 12 9.22 -11.12 -40.02
C ASP A 12 8.38 -10.84 -38.77
N PHE A 13 7.90 -11.90 -38.11
CA PHE A 13 7.16 -11.84 -36.86
C PHE A 13 8.09 -11.71 -35.66
N GLU A 14 9.32 -11.19 -35.83
CA GLU A 14 10.08 -10.79 -34.65
C GLU A 14 9.22 -9.83 -33.84
N ARG A 15 8.89 -10.23 -32.62
CA ARG A 15 8.30 -9.31 -31.66
C ARG A 15 9.17 -8.07 -31.63
N GLN A 16 8.70 -6.96 -32.18
CA GLN A 16 9.31 -5.67 -31.91
C GLN A 16 9.21 -5.51 -30.41
N THR A 17 10.32 -5.70 -29.71
CA THR A 17 10.47 -5.33 -28.32
C THR A 17 10.33 -3.82 -28.29
N GLU A 18 9.12 -3.35 -28.00
CA GLU A 18 8.89 -1.93 -27.71
C GLU A 18 9.94 -1.53 -26.68
N ALA A 19 10.71 -0.48 -26.95
CA ALA A 19 11.68 0.04 -26.02
C ALA A 19 10.94 0.34 -24.71
N MET A 20 11.22 -0.44 -23.65
CA MET A 20 10.61 -0.23 -22.36
C MET A 20 11.07 1.13 -21.84
N GLY A 21 10.15 2.09 -21.77
CA GLY A 21 10.40 3.42 -21.21
C GLY A 21 10.70 3.35 -19.70
N LEU A 22 10.93 4.51 -19.11
CA LEU A 22 11.28 4.62 -17.67
C LEU A 22 10.19 4.10 -16.71
N ALA A 23 8.93 4.09 -17.15
CA ALA A 23 7.76 3.75 -16.33
C ALA A 23 6.80 2.77 -17.06
N PRO A 24 7.22 1.50 -17.32
CA PRO A 24 6.44 0.61 -18.18
C PRO A 24 5.06 0.25 -17.61
N HIS A 25 4.91 0.05 -16.30
CA HIS A 25 3.61 -0.20 -15.68
C HIS A 25 2.68 1.02 -15.79
N PHE A 26 3.21 2.22 -15.56
CA PHE A 26 2.47 3.46 -15.76
C PHE A 26 2.02 3.60 -17.22
N ALA A 27 2.88 3.32 -18.19
CA ALA A 27 2.53 3.33 -19.61
C ALA A 27 1.39 2.34 -19.92
N GLN A 28 1.36 1.17 -19.29
CA GLN A 28 0.24 0.24 -19.41
C GLN A 28 -1.08 0.80 -18.83
N GLN A 29 -1.02 1.52 -17.71
CA GLN A 29 -2.22 2.19 -17.16
C GLN A 29 -2.71 3.31 -18.08
N LEU A 30 -1.80 4.13 -18.63
CA LEU A 30 -2.13 5.12 -19.64
C LEU A 30 -2.81 4.50 -20.86
N ARG A 31 -2.24 3.42 -21.39
CA ARG A 31 -2.77 2.71 -22.55
C ARG A 31 -4.22 2.28 -22.34
N LYS A 32 -4.56 1.74 -21.16
CA LYS A 32 -5.95 1.35 -20.83
C LYS A 32 -6.92 2.53 -20.91
N GLN A 33 -6.52 3.71 -20.44
CA GLN A 33 -7.34 4.92 -20.52
C GLN A 33 -7.43 5.46 -21.95
N LEU A 34 -6.30 5.44 -22.68
CA LEU A 34 -6.19 6.01 -24.01
C LEU A 34 -6.90 5.21 -25.09
N ILE A 35 -7.02 3.90 -24.98
CA ILE A 35 -7.76 3.08 -25.94
C ILE A 35 -9.20 3.59 -26.07
N GLY A 36 -9.92 3.74 -24.94
CA GLY A 36 -11.31 4.22 -24.97
C GLY A 36 -11.42 5.65 -25.50
N TRP A 37 -10.45 6.52 -25.18
CA TRP A 37 -10.42 7.89 -25.73
C TRP A 37 -10.17 7.88 -27.25
N ALA A 38 -9.20 7.11 -27.72
CA ALA A 38 -8.85 7.03 -29.13
C ALA A 38 -10.04 6.50 -29.97
N ASP A 39 -10.68 5.42 -29.51
CA ASP A 39 -11.85 4.84 -30.16
C ASP A 39 -13.02 5.85 -30.24
N ALA A 40 -13.28 6.58 -29.15
CA ALA A 40 -14.35 7.59 -29.10
C ALA A 40 -14.09 8.81 -30.00
N ASN A 41 -12.82 9.13 -30.30
CA ASN A 41 -12.42 10.29 -31.08
C ASN A 41 -11.92 9.94 -32.49
N GLY A 42 -12.00 8.67 -32.91
CA GLY A 42 -11.63 8.22 -34.27
C GLY A 42 -10.12 8.22 -34.51
N TYR A 43 -9.30 8.07 -33.48
CA TYR A 43 -7.84 7.98 -33.58
C TYR A 43 -7.34 6.55 -33.44
N ASN A 44 -6.25 6.24 -34.12
CA ASN A 44 -5.49 5.01 -33.89
C ASN A 44 -4.29 5.31 -32.97
N LEU A 45 -4.34 4.76 -31.74
CA LEU A 45 -3.33 5.00 -30.71
C LEU A 45 -1.90 4.65 -31.18
N TYR A 46 -1.74 3.74 -32.13
CA TYR A 46 -0.45 3.23 -32.60
C TYR A 46 0.01 3.82 -33.93
N ALA A 47 -0.91 4.37 -34.74
CA ALA A 47 -0.61 4.79 -36.09
C ALA A 47 -0.60 6.32 -36.29
N ASP A 48 -1.35 7.08 -35.51
CA ASP A 48 -1.58 8.50 -35.77
C ASP A 48 -0.52 9.43 -35.17
N GLY A 49 0.49 8.87 -34.46
CA GLY A 49 1.61 9.63 -33.93
C GLY A 49 1.19 10.58 -32.80
N LEU A 50 0.26 10.14 -31.94
CA LEU A 50 -0.22 10.92 -30.80
C LEU A 50 0.90 11.18 -29.80
N VAL A 51 0.95 12.41 -29.26
CA VAL A 51 1.86 12.82 -28.19
C VAL A 51 1.06 12.96 -26.90
N ILE A 52 1.36 12.10 -25.92
CA ILE A 52 0.66 12.04 -24.63
C ILE A 52 1.51 12.77 -23.58
N ARG A 53 0.98 13.85 -23.02
CA ARG A 53 1.61 14.58 -21.92
C ARG A 53 1.15 13.98 -20.59
N SER A 54 2.00 13.20 -19.99
CA SER A 54 1.75 12.56 -18.70
C SER A 54 2.17 13.43 -17.51
N THR A 55 1.83 12.99 -16.30
CA THR A 55 2.17 13.68 -15.04
C THR A 55 3.49 13.19 -14.42
N ILE A 56 4.09 12.13 -14.95
CA ILE A 56 5.36 11.58 -14.43
C ILE A 56 6.47 12.61 -14.54
N ASP A 57 7.18 12.86 -13.43
CA ASP A 57 8.47 13.55 -13.46
C ASP A 57 9.58 12.51 -13.67
N SER A 58 10.29 12.60 -14.79
CA SER A 58 11.31 11.62 -15.16
C SER A 58 12.45 11.50 -14.15
N ARG A 59 12.78 12.58 -13.43
CA ARG A 59 13.81 12.59 -12.37
C ARG A 59 13.33 11.79 -11.17
N LEU A 60 12.09 12.08 -10.70
CA LEU A 60 11.47 11.35 -9.58
C LEU A 60 11.25 9.88 -9.94
N GLN A 61 10.84 9.60 -11.19
CA GLN A 61 10.70 8.21 -11.66
C GLN A 61 12.04 7.47 -11.62
N ASN A 62 13.13 8.12 -12.05
CA ASN A 62 14.47 7.52 -11.97
C ASN A 62 14.90 7.26 -10.52
N TYR A 63 14.63 8.18 -9.59
CA TYR A 63 14.95 7.96 -8.18
C TYR A 63 14.14 6.80 -7.59
N ALA A 64 12.87 6.68 -7.96
CA ALA A 64 12.04 5.56 -7.55
C ALA A 64 12.56 4.22 -8.10
N ASN A 65 12.88 4.17 -9.41
CA ASN A 65 13.45 2.98 -10.04
C ASN A 65 14.74 2.53 -9.35
N GLN A 66 15.66 3.47 -9.09
CA GLN A 66 16.93 3.18 -8.42
C GLN A 66 16.75 2.69 -6.99
N ALA A 67 15.86 3.35 -6.22
CA ALA A 67 15.58 2.97 -4.85
C ALA A 67 14.96 1.57 -4.77
N VAL A 68 13.93 1.28 -5.58
CA VAL A 68 13.30 -0.04 -5.65
C VAL A 68 14.29 -1.13 -6.09
N ALA A 69 15.09 -0.86 -7.13
CA ALA A 69 16.07 -1.81 -7.61
C ALA A 69 17.16 -2.13 -6.57
N ARG A 70 17.68 -1.09 -5.87
CA ARG A 70 18.73 -1.26 -4.86
C ARG A 70 18.22 -1.98 -3.62
N GLN A 71 17.14 -1.50 -3.05
CA GLN A 71 16.58 -2.09 -1.84
C GLN A 71 16.00 -3.48 -2.12
N GLY A 72 15.39 -3.67 -3.30
CA GLY A 72 14.90 -4.97 -3.73
C GLY A 72 16.00 -6.01 -3.91
N ARG A 73 17.20 -5.63 -4.38
CA ARG A 73 18.36 -6.54 -4.40
C ARG A 73 18.79 -6.93 -2.99
N GLN A 74 18.89 -5.95 -2.07
CA GLN A 74 19.24 -6.24 -0.68
C GLN A 74 18.27 -7.23 -0.02
N LEU A 75 16.96 -7.05 -0.24
CA LEU A 75 15.95 -7.95 0.28
C LEU A 75 16.01 -9.33 -0.39
N GLN A 76 16.38 -9.40 -1.69
CA GLN A 76 16.57 -10.67 -2.39
C GLN A 76 17.75 -11.45 -1.80
N ASP A 77 18.85 -10.78 -1.50
CA ASP A 77 20.01 -11.43 -0.84
C ASP A 77 19.64 -12.03 0.52
N VAL A 78 18.75 -11.36 1.26
CA VAL A 78 18.20 -11.88 2.52
C VAL A 78 17.33 -13.11 2.26
N ALA A 79 16.40 -13.02 1.31
CA ALA A 79 15.52 -14.13 0.95
C ALA A 79 16.31 -15.35 0.45
N ASP A 80 17.28 -15.13 -0.44
CA ASP A 80 18.13 -16.20 -1.00
C ASP A 80 18.89 -16.96 0.09
N LYS A 81 19.48 -16.23 1.05
CA LYS A 81 20.15 -16.83 2.20
C LYS A 81 19.21 -17.61 3.11
N ALA A 82 18.02 -17.05 3.38
CA ALA A 82 17.04 -17.67 4.26
C ALA A 82 16.43 -18.95 3.65
N TRP A 83 16.09 -18.90 2.36
CA TRP A 83 15.47 -20.03 1.66
C TRP A 83 16.50 -21.06 1.14
N ALA A 84 17.79 -20.73 1.04
CA ALA A 84 18.84 -21.72 0.72
C ALA A 84 19.16 -22.67 1.89
N ARG A 85 18.75 -22.35 3.11
CA ARG A 85 18.96 -23.21 4.28
C ARG A 85 18.14 -24.51 4.15
N ARG A 86 18.65 -25.59 4.74
CA ARG A 86 17.99 -26.91 4.69
C ARG A 86 16.58 -26.90 5.27
N ASP A 87 16.32 -26.12 6.29
CA ASP A 87 15.01 -25.88 6.89
C ASP A 87 14.11 -24.95 6.05
N GLY A 88 14.68 -24.27 5.07
CA GLY A 88 13.97 -23.38 4.14
C GLY A 88 13.42 -24.10 2.91
N TRP A 89 14.32 -24.67 2.09
CA TRP A 89 13.96 -25.26 0.81
C TRP A 89 14.39 -26.74 0.75
N GLY A 90 13.79 -27.57 1.63
CA GLY A 90 14.06 -29.00 1.69
C GLY A 90 12.83 -29.85 1.40
N PRO A 91 13.03 -31.13 1.03
CA PRO A 91 11.91 -32.05 0.73
C PRO A 91 11.04 -32.37 1.94
N GLY A 92 11.46 -32.02 3.17
CA GLY A 92 10.65 -32.12 4.38
C GLY A 92 9.82 -30.88 4.69
N ASN A 93 9.90 -29.82 3.89
CA ASN A 93 9.11 -28.60 4.09
C ASN A 93 7.75 -28.72 3.39
N GLU A 94 6.68 -28.74 4.14
CA GLU A 94 5.30 -28.88 3.64
C GLU A 94 4.92 -27.83 2.59
N LEU A 95 5.38 -26.58 2.77
CA LEU A 95 5.16 -25.53 1.79
C LEU A 95 5.85 -25.84 0.47
N VAL A 96 7.09 -26.34 0.50
CA VAL A 96 7.83 -26.71 -0.71
C VAL A 96 7.13 -27.85 -1.43
N LEU A 97 6.63 -28.86 -0.71
CA LEU A 97 5.84 -29.94 -1.30
C LEU A 97 4.56 -29.41 -1.95
N ALA A 98 3.86 -28.46 -1.31
CA ALA A 98 2.69 -27.82 -1.88
C ALA A 98 3.04 -27.06 -3.16
N LEU A 99 4.13 -26.29 -3.18
CA LEU A 99 4.59 -25.53 -4.34
C LEU A 99 4.98 -26.44 -5.52
N VAL A 100 5.59 -27.60 -5.25
CA VAL A 100 5.86 -28.60 -6.28
C VAL A 100 4.57 -29.15 -6.88
N ARG A 101 3.59 -29.52 -6.04
CA ARG A 101 2.28 -30.01 -6.51
C ARG A 101 1.49 -28.95 -7.31
N GLU A 102 1.69 -27.69 -7.02
CA GLU A 102 1.07 -26.56 -7.73
C GLU A 102 1.81 -26.18 -9.03
N SER A 103 2.97 -26.77 -9.32
CA SER A 103 3.76 -26.45 -10.51
C SER A 103 3.11 -26.94 -11.81
N ALA A 104 3.47 -26.30 -12.92
CA ALA A 104 3.02 -26.73 -14.25
C ALA A 104 3.62 -28.10 -14.61
N GLU A 105 4.84 -28.35 -14.19
CA GLU A 105 5.57 -29.60 -14.42
C GLU A 105 4.87 -30.79 -13.71
N TYR A 106 4.40 -30.59 -12.49
CA TYR A 106 3.66 -31.62 -11.76
C TYR A 106 2.30 -31.90 -12.43
N ARG A 107 1.57 -30.88 -12.82
CA ARG A 107 0.29 -31.04 -13.56
C ARG A 107 0.50 -31.78 -14.89
N ALA A 108 1.54 -31.41 -15.64
CA ALA A 108 1.87 -32.09 -16.88
C ALA A 108 2.23 -33.56 -16.70
N ALA A 109 2.89 -33.94 -15.59
CA ALA A 109 3.16 -35.33 -15.26
C ALA A 109 1.85 -36.10 -14.95
N GLN A 110 0.93 -35.47 -14.20
CA GLN A 110 -0.38 -36.07 -13.92
C GLN A 110 -1.23 -36.27 -15.21
N GLU A 111 -1.21 -35.30 -16.11
CA GLU A 111 -1.91 -35.39 -17.42
C GLU A 111 -1.35 -36.54 -18.29
N LYS A 112 -0.08 -36.88 -18.14
CA LYS A 112 0.56 -38.05 -18.79
C LYS A 112 0.29 -39.37 -18.09
N GLY A 113 -0.45 -39.38 -16.98
CA GLY A 113 -0.79 -40.58 -16.22
C GLY A 113 0.26 -41.03 -15.21
N THR A 114 1.27 -40.21 -14.90
CA THR A 114 2.26 -40.53 -13.84
C THR A 114 1.58 -40.55 -12.48
N PRO A 115 1.77 -41.57 -11.65
CA PRO A 115 1.23 -41.61 -10.28
C PRO A 115 1.65 -40.39 -9.45
N PRO A 116 0.77 -39.85 -8.58
CA PRO A 116 1.06 -38.62 -7.82
C PRO A 116 2.36 -38.64 -7.02
N ASP A 117 2.63 -39.74 -6.34
CA ASP A 117 3.83 -39.89 -5.50
C ASP A 117 5.11 -40.02 -6.34
N GLU A 118 5.03 -40.70 -7.47
CA GLU A 118 6.14 -40.86 -8.42
C GLU A 118 6.50 -39.51 -9.07
N ALA A 119 5.48 -38.74 -9.53
CA ALA A 119 5.67 -37.41 -10.09
C ALA A 119 6.30 -36.46 -9.07
N LEU A 120 5.82 -36.47 -7.82
CA LEU A 120 6.36 -35.67 -6.73
C LEU A 120 7.83 -36.04 -6.45
N HIS A 121 8.12 -37.34 -6.29
CA HIS A 121 9.46 -37.82 -6.01
C HIS A 121 10.45 -37.47 -7.13
N THR A 122 10.05 -37.63 -8.38
CA THR A 122 10.86 -37.30 -9.55
C THR A 122 11.21 -35.81 -9.59
N LEU A 123 10.22 -34.94 -9.36
CA LEU A 123 10.45 -33.48 -9.36
C LEU A 123 11.30 -33.03 -8.17
N LEU A 124 11.12 -33.63 -6.99
CA LEU A 124 11.95 -33.32 -5.82
C LEU A 124 13.40 -33.76 -6.00
N ALA A 125 13.66 -34.79 -6.82
CA ALA A 125 15.02 -35.27 -7.16
C ALA A 125 15.68 -34.48 -8.30
N ASP A 126 14.92 -33.65 -9.03
CA ASP A 126 15.46 -32.79 -10.09
C ASP A 126 15.95 -31.44 -9.51
N ASP A 127 17.27 -31.37 -9.29
CA ASP A 127 17.93 -30.17 -8.75
C ASP A 127 17.69 -28.92 -9.62
N SER A 128 17.63 -29.08 -10.95
CA SER A 128 17.44 -27.98 -11.90
C SER A 128 16.01 -27.39 -11.74
N PHE A 129 15.00 -28.24 -11.70
CA PHE A 129 13.63 -27.85 -11.44
C PHE A 129 13.50 -27.20 -10.06
N MET A 130 14.04 -27.82 -9.01
CA MET A 130 13.95 -27.32 -7.65
C MET A 130 14.63 -25.96 -7.48
N LEU A 131 15.77 -25.73 -8.13
CA LEU A 131 16.46 -24.45 -8.14
C LEU A 131 15.63 -23.37 -8.86
N LYS A 132 15.07 -23.71 -10.03
CA LYS A 132 14.19 -22.81 -10.80
C LYS A 132 12.95 -22.44 -9.97
N LEU A 133 12.27 -23.43 -9.41
CA LEU A 133 11.06 -23.22 -8.60
C LEU A 133 11.36 -22.33 -7.39
N ARG A 134 12.45 -22.59 -6.66
CA ARG A 134 12.89 -21.75 -5.55
C ARG A 134 13.09 -20.32 -6.01
N ARG A 135 13.90 -20.09 -7.03
CA ARG A 135 14.20 -18.74 -7.56
C ARG A 135 12.93 -17.99 -7.96
N ASP A 136 11.99 -18.68 -8.60
CA ASP A 136 10.77 -18.03 -9.08
C ASP A 136 9.79 -17.72 -7.93
N LYS A 137 9.65 -18.65 -6.97
CA LYS A 137 8.76 -18.48 -5.82
C LYS A 137 9.32 -17.53 -4.74
N THR A 138 10.64 -17.52 -4.50
CA THR A 138 11.28 -16.67 -3.51
C THR A 138 11.77 -15.33 -4.07
N ARG A 139 11.29 -14.94 -5.25
CA ARG A 139 11.58 -13.64 -5.84
C ARG A 139 10.85 -12.54 -5.08
N VAL A 140 11.62 -11.67 -4.44
CA VAL A 140 11.09 -10.48 -3.77
C VAL A 140 10.48 -9.54 -4.80
N GLN A 141 9.30 -9.04 -4.52
CA GLN A 141 8.61 -8.01 -5.30
C GLN A 141 8.47 -6.71 -4.51
N ALA A 142 8.25 -5.62 -5.23
CA ALA A 142 7.99 -4.32 -4.64
C ALA A 142 7.13 -3.48 -5.57
N GLY A 143 6.23 -2.69 -4.97
CA GLY A 143 5.51 -1.61 -5.61
C GLY A 143 5.93 -0.26 -5.01
N PHE A 144 5.96 0.80 -5.82
CA PHE A 144 6.24 2.15 -5.37
C PHE A 144 5.37 3.15 -6.13
N LEU A 145 4.79 4.10 -5.41
CA LEU A 145 3.99 5.20 -5.98
C LEU A 145 4.31 6.50 -5.27
N ALA A 146 4.46 7.60 -6.05
CA ALA A 146 4.49 8.96 -5.54
C ALA A 146 3.43 9.82 -6.24
N GLN A 147 2.69 10.62 -5.46
CA GLN A 147 1.60 11.47 -5.93
C GLN A 147 1.67 12.84 -5.26
N ASP A 148 1.33 13.90 -6.00
CA ASP A 148 1.10 15.24 -5.45
C ASP A 148 -0.32 15.29 -4.83
N PRO A 149 -0.45 15.55 -3.51
CA PRO A 149 -1.74 15.53 -2.83
C PRO A 149 -2.69 16.66 -3.25
N VAL A 150 -2.17 17.76 -3.80
CA VAL A 150 -2.95 18.94 -4.16
C VAL A 150 -3.47 18.86 -5.59
N THR A 151 -2.62 18.39 -6.52
CA THR A 151 -2.97 18.32 -7.95
C THR A 151 -3.49 16.95 -8.38
N GLY A 152 -3.28 15.92 -7.57
CA GLY A 152 -3.54 14.54 -7.95
C GLY A 152 -2.50 13.94 -8.91
N HIS A 153 -1.52 14.70 -9.36
CA HIS A 153 -0.52 14.22 -10.32
C HIS A 153 0.26 13.02 -9.79
N VAL A 154 0.27 11.95 -10.55
CA VAL A 154 1.14 10.82 -10.30
C VAL A 154 2.55 11.17 -10.78
N LEU A 155 3.51 11.21 -9.86
CA LEU A 155 4.87 11.70 -10.11
C LEU A 155 5.87 10.59 -10.41
N ALA A 156 5.68 9.41 -9.83
CA ALA A 156 6.49 8.21 -10.07
C ALA A 156 5.66 6.95 -9.83
N TRP A 157 5.90 5.89 -10.63
CA TRP A 157 5.19 4.63 -10.56
C TRP A 157 6.12 3.46 -10.91
N VAL A 158 6.36 2.58 -9.96
CA VAL A 158 7.12 1.34 -10.16
C VAL A 158 6.24 0.16 -9.74
N GLY A 159 5.70 -0.57 -10.71
CA GLY A 159 4.73 -1.65 -10.42
C GLY A 159 5.39 -2.98 -10.06
N SER A 160 6.66 -3.19 -10.42
CA SER A 160 7.46 -4.34 -9.98
C SER A 160 8.95 -3.99 -10.02
N ARG A 161 9.79 -4.86 -9.45
CA ARG A 161 11.25 -4.66 -9.49
C ARG A 161 11.85 -4.76 -10.90
N ASP A 162 11.24 -5.56 -11.75
CA ASP A 162 11.69 -5.80 -13.12
C ASP A 162 10.48 -6.17 -13.98
N PHE A 163 10.07 -5.25 -14.83
CA PHE A 163 8.91 -5.42 -15.71
C PHE A 163 9.09 -6.59 -16.70
N GLY A 164 10.32 -6.83 -17.17
CA GLY A 164 10.60 -7.91 -18.12
C GLY A 164 10.43 -9.31 -17.51
N ILE A 165 10.56 -9.40 -16.19
CA ILE A 165 10.45 -10.67 -15.45
C ILE A 165 9.06 -10.81 -14.83
N ASP A 166 8.53 -9.73 -14.24
CA ASP A 166 7.20 -9.69 -13.61
C ASP A 166 6.45 -8.43 -14.07
N PRO A 167 5.63 -8.56 -15.12
CA PRO A 167 4.83 -7.44 -15.63
C PRO A 167 3.60 -7.15 -14.76
N TYR A 168 3.39 -7.91 -13.67
CA TYR A 168 2.26 -7.69 -12.76
C TYR A 168 2.44 -6.39 -11.97
N ASP A 169 1.38 -5.56 -11.96
CA ASP A 169 1.42 -4.23 -11.36
C ASP A 169 1.05 -4.28 -9.87
N HIS A 170 2.06 -4.27 -8.99
CA HIS A 170 1.86 -4.27 -7.53
C HIS A 170 1.35 -2.93 -6.98
N VAL A 171 1.22 -1.89 -7.81
CA VAL A 171 0.65 -0.61 -7.39
C VAL A 171 -0.87 -0.59 -7.55
N ALA A 172 -1.39 -1.01 -8.71
CA ALA A 172 -2.81 -0.88 -9.02
C ALA A 172 -3.58 -2.21 -9.04
N ALA A 173 -2.90 -3.35 -9.29
CA ALA A 173 -3.57 -4.65 -9.43
C ALA A 173 -3.46 -5.52 -8.18
N ALA A 174 -2.31 -5.50 -7.48
CA ALA A 174 -2.11 -6.29 -6.27
C ALA A 174 -2.92 -5.70 -5.11
N ARG A 175 -3.77 -6.52 -4.52
CA ARG A 175 -4.40 -6.24 -3.22
C ARG A 175 -3.65 -6.99 -2.14
N ARG A 176 -3.07 -6.25 -1.19
CA ARG A 176 -2.26 -6.79 -0.08
C ARG A 176 -2.73 -6.19 1.23
N GLN A 177 -2.57 -6.91 2.32
CA GLN A 177 -2.93 -6.40 3.63
C GLN A 177 -2.02 -5.21 3.98
N PRO A 178 -2.58 -4.01 4.24
CA PRO A 178 -1.80 -2.82 4.55
C PRO A 178 -1.19 -2.84 5.95
N GLY A 179 -1.61 -3.77 6.81
CA GLY A 179 -1.16 -3.83 8.18
C GLY A 179 -1.35 -2.50 8.89
N SER A 180 -0.40 -2.12 9.71
CA SER A 180 -0.46 -0.89 10.51
C SER A 180 -0.52 0.42 9.71
N THR A 181 -0.36 0.43 8.37
CA THR A 181 -0.64 1.64 7.59
C THR A 181 -2.15 1.94 7.51
N PHE A 182 -3.01 1.02 7.93
CA PHE A 182 -4.45 1.24 8.05
C PHE A 182 -4.86 2.00 9.33
N LYS A 183 -4.03 1.95 10.39
CA LYS A 183 -4.33 2.58 11.70
C LYS A 183 -4.72 4.06 11.62
N PRO A 184 -4.13 4.91 10.76
CA PRO A 184 -4.54 6.30 10.65
C PRO A 184 -6.05 6.49 10.42
N PHE A 185 -6.74 5.57 9.75
CA PHE A 185 -8.19 5.68 9.56
C PHE A 185 -8.97 5.47 10.86
N VAL A 186 -8.48 4.63 11.77
CA VAL A 186 -9.07 4.45 13.10
C VAL A 186 -8.92 5.73 13.92
N TYR A 187 -7.70 6.29 13.96
CA TYR A 187 -7.40 7.53 14.68
C TYR A 187 -8.13 8.73 14.06
N GLY A 188 -8.16 8.82 12.73
CA GLY A 188 -8.92 9.85 12.04
C GLY A 188 -10.41 9.82 12.39
N ALA A 189 -11.01 8.64 12.41
CA ALA A 189 -12.41 8.47 12.80
C ALA A 189 -12.65 8.89 14.26
N ALA A 190 -11.73 8.57 15.17
CA ALA A 190 -11.80 9.01 16.57
C ALA A 190 -11.69 10.54 16.70
N PHE A 191 -10.73 11.15 16.02
CA PHE A 191 -10.53 12.61 16.04
C PHE A 191 -11.75 13.35 15.44
N ALA A 192 -12.39 12.80 14.42
CA ALA A 192 -13.64 13.33 13.88
C ALA A 192 -14.82 13.22 14.85
N GLN A 193 -14.74 12.32 15.84
CA GLN A 193 -15.73 12.19 16.93
C GLN A 193 -15.35 13.00 18.18
N GLY A 194 -14.29 13.81 18.12
CA GLY A 194 -13.88 14.71 19.21
C GLY A 194 -12.77 14.19 20.12
N ALA A 195 -12.21 13.00 19.85
CA ALA A 195 -11.04 12.52 20.58
C ALA A 195 -9.83 13.45 20.34
N SER A 196 -8.99 13.57 21.35
CA SER A 196 -7.73 14.36 21.31
C SER A 196 -6.52 13.42 21.18
N PRO A 197 -5.46 13.84 20.46
CA PRO A 197 -4.18 13.13 20.50
C PRO A 197 -3.61 12.93 21.91
N ASN A 198 -4.01 13.79 22.87
CA ASN A 198 -3.58 13.75 24.27
C ASN A 198 -4.44 12.81 25.15
N ASP A 199 -5.58 12.34 24.65
CA ASP A 199 -6.37 11.34 25.36
C ASP A 199 -5.54 10.07 25.54
N ALA A 200 -5.65 9.43 26.69
CA ALA A 200 -4.87 8.26 27.03
C ALA A 200 -5.77 7.01 27.21
N LEU A 201 -5.25 5.88 26.77
CA LEU A 201 -5.79 4.56 27.01
C LEU A 201 -4.71 3.71 27.74
N MET A 202 -5.14 2.73 28.51
CA MET A 202 -4.20 1.79 29.14
C MET A 202 -3.57 0.88 28.09
N ASP A 203 -2.24 0.82 28.05
CA ASP A 203 -1.53 -0.17 27.24
C ASP A 203 -1.55 -1.52 27.98
N SER A 204 -2.67 -2.21 27.92
CA SER A 204 -2.93 -3.49 28.60
C SER A 204 -3.41 -4.55 27.60
N ALA A 205 -3.44 -5.80 28.03
CA ALA A 205 -3.98 -6.89 27.21
C ALA A 205 -5.46 -6.64 26.88
N VAL A 206 -5.82 -6.76 25.60
CA VAL A 206 -7.16 -6.48 25.07
C VAL A 206 -7.81 -7.77 24.60
N GLU A 207 -9.04 -8.00 25.03
CA GLU A 207 -9.88 -9.09 24.55
C GLU A 207 -11.15 -8.54 23.92
N ILE A 208 -11.34 -8.82 22.62
CA ILE A 208 -12.50 -8.35 21.86
C ILE A 208 -13.37 -9.54 21.47
N PRO A 209 -14.59 -9.68 22.03
CA PRO A 209 -15.50 -10.73 21.62
C PRO A 209 -15.91 -10.59 20.15
N LEU A 210 -15.83 -11.68 19.39
CA LEU A 210 -16.24 -11.74 17.98
C LEU A 210 -17.55 -12.48 17.76
N GLY A 211 -18.25 -12.87 18.83
CA GLY A 211 -19.42 -13.73 18.77
C GLY A 211 -19.07 -15.23 18.65
N GLY A 212 -20.04 -16.10 18.94
CA GLY A 212 -19.85 -17.56 18.90
C GLY A 212 -18.72 -18.08 19.82
N GLY A 213 -18.47 -17.41 20.94
CA GLY A 213 -17.43 -17.80 21.91
C GLY A 213 -15.99 -17.48 21.46
N ARG A 214 -15.80 -16.85 20.29
CA ARG A 214 -14.49 -16.45 19.79
C ARG A 214 -14.08 -15.10 20.36
N VAL A 215 -12.80 -14.97 20.68
CA VAL A 215 -12.20 -13.75 21.22
C VAL A 215 -10.96 -13.38 20.38
N TRP A 216 -10.87 -12.14 19.96
CA TRP A 216 -9.69 -11.60 19.31
C TRP A 216 -8.79 -10.91 20.34
N ARG A 217 -7.50 -11.28 20.34
CA ARG A 217 -6.47 -10.76 21.25
C ARG A 217 -5.35 -10.12 20.43
N PRO A 218 -5.46 -8.83 20.09
CA PRO A 218 -4.36 -8.12 19.42
C PRO A 218 -3.13 -8.04 20.32
N THR A 219 -1.95 -8.28 19.75
CA THR A 219 -0.66 -8.24 20.48
C THR A 219 0.37 -7.47 19.66
N ASP A 220 1.31 -6.81 20.35
CA ASP A 220 2.45 -6.10 19.76
C ASP A 220 3.69 -7.00 19.62
N GLY A 221 3.57 -8.28 19.89
CA GLY A 221 4.70 -9.22 19.96
C GLY A 221 5.60 -9.01 21.20
N ARG A 222 5.20 -8.11 22.10
CA ARG A 222 5.81 -7.85 23.42
C ARG A 222 4.70 -7.67 24.43
N ALA A 223 5.02 -7.88 25.70
CA ALA A 223 4.08 -7.59 26.78
C ALA A 223 3.67 -6.10 26.75
N PRO A 224 2.41 -5.77 27.03
CA PRO A 224 1.98 -4.39 27.22
C PRO A 224 2.70 -3.75 28.41
N SER A 225 2.77 -2.43 28.44
CA SER A 225 3.47 -1.69 29.51
C SER A 225 2.68 -1.61 30.82
N GLU A 226 1.37 -1.87 30.77
CA GLU A 226 0.41 -1.67 31.87
C GLU A 226 0.36 -0.21 32.36
N GLU A 227 0.72 0.74 31.49
CA GLU A 227 0.72 2.17 31.79
C GLU A 227 -0.22 2.93 30.83
N PRO A 228 -0.75 4.10 31.23
CA PRO A 228 -1.48 4.98 30.32
C PRO A 228 -0.59 5.44 29.16
N MET A 229 -1.11 5.36 27.94
CA MET A 229 -0.43 5.81 26.74
C MET A 229 -1.35 6.75 25.95
N THR A 230 -0.82 7.89 25.50
CA THR A 230 -1.55 8.85 24.69
C THR A 230 -1.91 8.25 23.32
N LEU A 231 -3.00 8.73 22.71
CA LEU A 231 -3.33 8.35 21.34
C LEU A 231 -2.21 8.75 20.37
N ALA A 232 -1.53 9.87 20.61
CA ALA A 232 -0.37 10.30 19.83
C ALA A 232 0.76 9.26 19.87
N ASP A 233 1.11 8.75 21.04
CA ASP A 233 2.15 7.74 21.19
C ASP A 233 1.68 6.36 20.69
N GLY A 234 0.44 5.99 20.94
CA GLY A 234 -0.17 4.78 20.37
C GLY A 234 -0.03 4.71 18.87
N LEU A 235 -0.25 5.84 18.16
CA LEU A 235 -0.06 5.93 16.71
C LEU A 235 1.42 5.96 16.31
N ALA A 236 2.26 6.75 17.01
CA ALA A 236 3.69 6.89 16.72
C ALA A 236 4.46 5.56 16.87
N TYR A 237 4.23 4.85 17.96
CA TYR A 237 4.81 3.53 18.23
C TYR A 237 4.00 2.37 17.62
N SER A 238 2.89 2.69 16.94
CA SER A 238 2.07 1.70 16.23
C SER A 238 1.48 0.61 17.13
N LYS A 239 1.05 0.95 18.35
CA LYS A 239 0.53 0.00 19.34
C LYS A 239 -0.78 -0.64 18.88
N ASN A 240 -0.82 -1.97 18.89
CA ASN A 240 -2.01 -2.74 18.53
C ASN A 240 -3.07 -2.67 19.63
N THR A 241 -2.64 -2.73 20.90
CA THR A 241 -3.49 -2.67 22.08
C THR A 241 -4.30 -1.37 22.12
N ILE A 242 -3.65 -0.23 21.93
CA ILE A 242 -4.28 1.10 21.90
C ILE A 242 -5.23 1.21 20.70
N THR A 243 -4.77 0.81 19.51
CA THR A 243 -5.58 0.91 18.28
C THR A 243 -6.84 0.02 18.35
N ALA A 244 -6.74 -1.17 18.94
CA ALA A 244 -7.87 -2.08 19.08
C ALA A 244 -8.93 -1.53 20.07
N GLN A 245 -8.52 -0.94 21.18
CA GLN A 245 -9.42 -0.25 22.11
C GLN A 245 -10.13 0.92 21.42
N LEU A 246 -9.37 1.74 20.68
CA LEU A 246 -9.91 2.87 19.93
C LEU A 246 -10.91 2.39 18.86
N MET A 247 -10.62 1.27 18.18
CA MET A 247 -11.53 0.64 17.22
C MET A 247 -12.86 0.20 17.84
N GLN A 248 -12.84 -0.30 19.09
CA GLN A 248 -14.06 -0.67 19.80
C GLN A 248 -14.92 0.58 20.09
N GLN A 249 -14.29 1.71 20.42
CA GLN A 249 -15.00 2.97 20.70
C GLN A 249 -15.63 3.57 19.44
N VAL A 250 -14.89 3.56 18.33
CA VAL A 250 -15.31 4.17 17.06
C VAL A 250 -16.26 3.27 16.27
N GLY A 251 -16.03 1.98 16.29
CA GLY A 251 -16.75 0.96 15.52
C GLY A 251 -16.16 0.70 14.12
N PRO A 252 -16.14 -0.58 13.68
CA PRO A 252 -15.54 -0.99 12.41
C PRO A 252 -16.18 -0.36 11.17
N ALA A 253 -17.52 -0.22 11.16
CA ALA A 253 -18.26 0.37 10.05
C ALA A 253 -17.84 1.84 9.81
N ARG A 254 -17.70 2.62 10.89
CA ARG A 254 -17.27 4.02 10.77
C ARG A 254 -15.83 4.14 10.26
N VAL A 255 -14.94 3.27 10.71
CA VAL A 255 -13.55 3.24 10.21
C VAL A 255 -13.49 2.87 8.73
N ALA A 256 -14.27 1.89 8.29
CA ALA A 256 -14.37 1.52 6.88
C ALA A 256 -14.94 2.67 6.03
N GLU A 257 -15.95 3.38 6.53
CA GLU A 257 -16.52 4.57 5.88
C GLU A 257 -15.46 5.67 5.70
N VAL A 258 -14.69 6.00 6.74
CA VAL A 258 -13.61 6.99 6.68
C VAL A 258 -12.52 6.57 5.68
N ALA A 259 -12.12 5.29 5.68
CA ALA A 259 -11.13 4.79 4.73
C ALA A 259 -11.63 4.90 3.28
N ARG A 260 -12.90 4.54 3.00
CA ARG A 260 -13.53 4.67 1.67
C ARG A 260 -13.60 6.14 1.24
N ALA A 261 -14.05 7.00 2.13
CA ALA A 261 -14.16 8.43 1.86
C ALA A 261 -12.80 9.02 1.46
N LEU A 262 -11.76 8.74 2.25
CA LEU A 262 -10.42 9.25 2.01
C LEU A 262 -9.77 8.70 0.73
N GLY A 263 -10.14 7.49 0.22
CA GLY A 263 -9.58 7.00 -1.04
C GLY A 263 -9.51 5.49 -1.23
N VAL A 264 -9.86 4.66 -0.24
CA VAL A 264 -9.91 3.19 -0.38
C VAL A 264 -11.28 2.82 -1.00
N ARG A 265 -11.45 3.09 -2.30
CA ARG A 265 -12.76 3.08 -2.98
C ARG A 265 -13.09 1.80 -3.75
N GLN A 266 -12.09 1.01 -4.15
CA GLN A 266 -12.27 -0.16 -5.02
C GLN A 266 -12.03 -1.50 -4.30
N SER A 267 -11.24 -1.47 -3.22
CA SER A 267 -10.97 -2.65 -2.41
C SER A 267 -12.10 -2.88 -1.40
N PRO A 268 -12.62 -4.10 -1.26
CA PRO A 268 -13.61 -4.41 -0.25
C PRO A 268 -12.99 -4.31 1.15
N LEU A 269 -13.68 -3.66 2.07
CA LEU A 269 -13.28 -3.56 3.47
C LEU A 269 -14.27 -4.35 4.32
N GLU A 270 -13.76 -5.33 5.05
CA GLU A 270 -14.54 -6.10 6.00
C GLU A 270 -14.73 -5.29 7.29
N GLU A 271 -15.97 -5.06 7.69
CA GLU A 271 -16.34 -4.23 8.84
C GLU A 271 -16.26 -5.05 10.14
N VAL A 272 -15.07 -5.54 10.43
CA VAL A 272 -14.76 -6.36 11.62
C VAL A 272 -13.66 -5.69 12.47
N PRO A 273 -13.57 -5.99 13.78
CA PRO A 273 -12.57 -5.36 14.65
C PRO A 273 -11.12 -5.45 14.17
N SER A 274 -10.75 -6.56 13.53
CA SER A 274 -9.38 -6.76 13.01
C SER A 274 -9.02 -5.81 11.85
N LEU A 275 -10.00 -5.15 11.21
CA LEU A 275 -9.76 -4.08 10.23
C LEU A 275 -8.86 -2.98 10.80
N ALA A 276 -8.89 -2.75 12.13
CA ALA A 276 -7.99 -1.83 12.83
C ALA A 276 -6.51 -2.08 12.53
N LEU A 277 -6.14 -3.32 12.28
CA LEU A 277 -4.77 -3.75 11.98
C LEU A 277 -4.52 -3.98 10.48
N GLY A 278 -5.47 -3.56 9.62
CA GLY A 278 -5.33 -3.65 8.18
C GLY A 278 -5.42 -5.07 7.62
N THR A 279 -6.38 -5.85 8.08
CA THR A 279 -6.58 -7.23 7.60
C THR A 279 -7.26 -7.31 6.23
N SER A 280 -8.02 -6.29 5.82
CA SER A 280 -8.62 -6.22 4.47
C SER A 280 -7.58 -5.83 3.43
N PRO A 281 -7.38 -6.66 2.37
CA PRO A 281 -6.40 -6.36 1.32
C PRO A 281 -6.80 -5.17 0.46
N VAL A 282 -5.87 -4.25 0.24
CA VAL A 282 -6.04 -3.01 -0.53
C VAL A 282 -4.89 -2.80 -1.51
N THR A 283 -5.06 -1.92 -2.49
CA THR A 283 -3.98 -1.55 -3.42
C THR A 283 -3.10 -0.44 -2.86
N LEU A 284 -1.83 -0.40 -3.28
CA LEU A 284 -0.93 0.70 -2.94
C LEU A 284 -1.46 2.03 -3.47
N LYS A 285 -2.06 2.03 -4.67
CA LYS A 285 -2.68 3.21 -5.29
C LYS A 285 -3.75 3.82 -4.38
N GLU A 286 -4.66 3.00 -3.85
CA GLU A 286 -5.73 3.48 -2.96
C GLU A 286 -5.19 4.03 -1.64
N MET A 287 -4.19 3.37 -1.06
CA MET A 287 -3.55 3.84 0.17
C MET A 287 -2.86 5.20 -0.04
N ILE A 288 -2.14 5.39 -1.15
CA ILE A 288 -1.50 6.66 -1.46
C ILE A 288 -2.56 7.75 -1.69
N ALA A 289 -3.63 7.48 -2.43
CA ALA A 289 -4.73 8.44 -2.62
C ALA A 289 -5.37 8.84 -1.28
N ALA A 290 -5.58 7.88 -0.37
CA ALA A 290 -6.14 8.15 0.95
C ALA A 290 -5.20 9.03 1.82
N TYR A 291 -3.89 8.77 1.78
CA TYR A 291 -2.91 9.60 2.47
C TYR A 291 -2.77 11.00 1.84
N CYS A 292 -2.95 11.12 0.52
CA CYS A 292 -3.06 12.42 -0.14
C CYS A 292 -4.24 13.23 0.40
N SER A 293 -5.39 12.60 0.61
CA SER A 293 -6.55 13.26 1.22
C SER A 293 -6.29 13.72 2.65
N ILE A 294 -5.53 12.95 3.46
CA ILE A 294 -5.11 13.38 4.81
C ILE A 294 -4.23 14.62 4.73
N VAL A 295 -3.24 14.66 3.82
CA VAL A 295 -2.38 15.83 3.61
C VAL A 295 -3.21 17.04 3.17
N ASN A 296 -4.16 16.83 2.29
CA ASN A 296 -5.02 17.87 1.71
C ASN A 296 -6.25 18.22 2.57
N LEU A 297 -6.13 18.05 3.89
CA LEU A 297 -7.16 18.43 4.87
C LEU A 297 -8.52 17.77 4.61
N GLY A 298 -8.51 16.47 4.30
CA GLY A 298 -9.72 15.70 4.03
C GLY A 298 -10.33 15.95 2.65
N ARG A 299 -9.61 16.61 1.75
CA ARG A 299 -10.04 16.83 0.36
C ARG A 299 -9.45 15.73 -0.53
N TYR A 300 -10.31 14.89 -1.08
CA TYR A 300 -9.92 13.89 -2.07
C TYR A 300 -9.70 14.54 -3.44
N VAL A 301 -8.62 14.14 -4.11
CA VAL A 301 -8.31 14.51 -5.48
C VAL A 301 -8.03 13.24 -6.26
N GLU A 302 -8.79 13.02 -7.36
CA GLU A 302 -8.59 11.84 -8.22
C GLU A 302 -7.16 11.80 -8.77
N PRO A 303 -6.47 10.65 -8.75
CA PRO A 303 -5.14 10.53 -9.34
C PRO A 303 -5.13 10.84 -10.84
N VAL A 304 -4.29 11.78 -11.25
CA VAL A 304 -4.14 12.25 -12.64
C VAL A 304 -2.91 11.61 -13.27
N LEU A 305 -3.11 10.97 -14.42
CA LEU A 305 -2.04 10.32 -15.19
C LEU A 305 -1.69 11.10 -16.46
N ILE A 306 -2.67 11.80 -17.05
CA ILE A 306 -2.57 12.51 -18.32
C ILE A 306 -3.05 13.94 -18.14
N THR A 307 -2.31 14.89 -18.71
CA THR A 307 -2.70 16.30 -18.72
C THR A 307 -3.22 16.74 -20.09
N ARG A 308 -2.67 16.18 -21.19
CA ARG A 308 -2.98 16.63 -22.54
C ARG A 308 -2.62 15.57 -23.59
N ILE A 309 -3.39 15.55 -24.68
CA ILE A 309 -3.11 14.76 -25.89
C ILE A 309 -2.92 15.74 -27.05
N GLU A 310 -1.86 15.54 -27.83
CA GLU A 310 -1.51 16.31 -29.01
C GLU A 310 -1.39 15.40 -30.23
N ASP A 311 -1.61 15.91 -31.44
CA ASP A 311 -1.27 15.20 -32.66
C ASP A 311 0.25 15.28 -32.93
N LYS A 312 0.71 14.62 -33.99
CA LYS A 312 2.12 14.63 -34.45
C LYS A 312 2.65 16.02 -34.81
N ASN A 313 1.79 16.99 -35.06
CA ASN A 313 2.16 18.39 -35.42
C ASN A 313 2.11 19.31 -34.20
N GLY A 314 1.78 18.81 -33.01
CA GLY A 314 1.68 19.59 -31.78
C GLY A 314 0.32 20.27 -31.58
N LYS A 315 -0.68 20.02 -32.46
CA LYS A 315 -2.05 20.51 -32.23
C LYS A 315 -2.65 19.78 -31.03
N VAL A 316 -3.15 20.55 -30.06
CA VAL A 316 -3.85 20.02 -28.91
C VAL A 316 -5.18 19.42 -29.36
N LEU A 317 -5.36 18.13 -29.09
CA LEU A 317 -6.59 17.37 -29.35
C LEU A 317 -7.49 17.34 -28.12
N GLU A 318 -6.89 17.16 -26.93
CA GLU A 318 -7.61 17.10 -25.67
C GLU A 318 -6.75 17.71 -24.55
N THR A 319 -7.39 18.41 -23.63
CA THR A 319 -6.79 18.88 -22.38
C THR A 319 -7.66 18.41 -21.24
N PHE A 320 -7.10 17.58 -20.35
CA PHE A 320 -7.83 17.08 -19.20
C PHE A 320 -7.91 18.16 -18.13
N ALA A 321 -9.12 18.46 -17.69
CA ALA A 321 -9.34 19.40 -16.61
C ALA A 321 -8.66 18.93 -15.32
N LYS A 322 -8.17 19.86 -14.52
CA LYS A 322 -7.71 19.52 -13.16
C LYS A 322 -8.89 19.00 -12.36
N PRO A 323 -8.76 17.87 -11.64
CA PRO A 323 -9.85 17.38 -10.80
C PRO A 323 -10.18 18.41 -9.73
N THR A 324 -11.48 18.60 -9.48
CA THR A 324 -11.96 19.45 -8.38
C THR A 324 -11.79 18.69 -7.07
N PRO A 325 -11.09 19.24 -6.06
CA PRO A 325 -10.99 18.61 -4.76
C PRO A 325 -12.38 18.45 -4.11
N GLU A 326 -12.68 17.26 -3.63
CA GLU A 326 -13.93 16.93 -2.95
C GLU A 326 -13.67 16.87 -1.44
N GLN A 327 -14.38 17.68 -0.61
CA GLN A 327 -14.28 17.58 0.84
C GLN A 327 -15.02 16.30 1.29
N VAL A 328 -14.28 15.27 1.63
CA VAL A 328 -14.80 13.93 1.95
C VAL A 328 -14.64 13.58 3.43
N PHE A 329 -13.84 14.34 4.16
CA PHE A 329 -13.56 14.09 5.56
C PHE A 329 -13.36 15.43 6.29
N ASP A 330 -13.59 15.45 7.61
CA ASP A 330 -13.46 16.65 8.42
C ASP A 330 -12.03 17.22 8.36
N ALA A 331 -11.92 18.52 8.04
CA ALA A 331 -10.64 19.17 7.81
C ALA A 331 -9.81 19.30 9.09
N ARG A 332 -10.45 19.57 10.24
CA ARG A 332 -9.77 19.67 11.54
C ARG A 332 -9.26 18.30 12.00
N ALA A 333 -10.09 17.26 11.89
CA ALA A 333 -9.68 15.89 12.20
C ALA A 333 -8.53 15.41 11.29
N SER A 334 -8.59 15.77 10.01
CA SER A 334 -7.53 15.47 9.03
C SER A 334 -6.21 16.15 9.38
N GLN A 335 -6.25 17.44 9.75
CA GLN A 335 -5.08 18.18 10.22
C GLN A 335 -4.52 17.58 11.51
N THR A 336 -5.38 17.28 12.48
CA THR A 336 -4.99 16.66 13.75
C THR A 336 -4.32 15.31 13.51
N LEU A 337 -4.91 14.46 12.65
CA LEU A 337 -4.34 13.16 12.28
C LEU A 337 -2.96 13.31 11.63
N ARG A 338 -2.83 14.16 10.60
CA ARG A 338 -1.56 14.42 9.92
C ARG A 338 -0.49 14.91 10.90
N ASN A 339 -0.83 15.85 11.76
CA ASN A 339 0.09 16.40 12.74
C ASN A 339 0.53 15.35 13.77
N THR A 340 -0.39 14.50 14.23
CA THR A 340 -0.10 13.35 15.09
C THR A 340 0.86 12.35 14.41
N MET A 341 0.69 12.11 13.10
CA MET A 341 1.53 11.19 12.33
C MET A 341 2.99 11.67 12.16
N ARG A 342 3.32 12.95 12.42
CA ARG A 342 4.72 13.42 12.51
C ARG A 342 5.48 12.62 13.57
N GLY A 343 4.82 12.28 14.69
CA GLY A 343 5.40 11.46 15.76
C GLY A 343 5.94 10.11 15.29
N GLY A 344 5.35 9.50 14.26
CA GLY A 344 5.86 8.26 13.67
C GLY A 344 7.25 8.38 13.08
N VAL A 345 7.59 9.56 12.53
CA VAL A 345 8.89 9.89 11.94
C VAL A 345 9.86 10.44 12.98
N ASP A 346 9.37 11.26 13.91
CA ASP A 346 10.24 11.99 14.85
C ASP A 346 10.70 11.12 16.02
N ARG A 347 9.84 10.24 16.55
CA ARG A 347 10.14 9.39 17.72
C ARG A 347 9.66 7.94 17.62
N GLY A 348 8.86 7.63 16.58
CA GLY A 348 8.19 6.34 16.43
C GLY A 348 8.91 5.35 15.52
N THR A 349 8.12 4.52 14.82
CA THR A 349 8.62 3.38 14.04
C THR A 349 9.37 3.77 12.76
N ALA A 350 9.30 5.03 12.33
CA ALA A 350 9.92 5.55 11.10
C ALA A 350 11.08 6.53 11.34
N THR A 351 11.70 6.52 12.52
CA THR A 351 12.83 7.42 12.88
C THR A 351 14.01 7.33 11.92
N ALA A 352 14.15 6.22 11.19
CA ALA A 352 15.18 6.08 10.16
C ALA A 352 15.09 7.19 9.07
N ILE A 353 13.93 7.80 8.85
CA ILE A 353 13.77 8.95 7.94
C ILE A 353 14.64 10.11 8.42
N ARG A 354 14.68 10.38 9.73
CA ARG A 354 15.54 11.42 10.35
C ARG A 354 16.99 10.94 10.47
N THR A 355 17.19 9.77 11.07
CA THR A 355 18.52 9.33 11.52
C THR A 355 19.38 8.75 10.40
N ARG A 356 18.80 7.96 9.50
CA ARG A 356 19.53 7.31 8.39
C ARG A 356 19.54 8.16 7.12
N TYR A 357 18.39 8.77 6.78
CA TYR A 357 18.26 9.52 5.53
C TYR A 357 18.49 11.02 5.70
N GLY A 358 18.59 11.53 6.94
CA GLY A 358 18.88 12.94 7.23
C GLY A 358 17.80 13.91 6.75
N ILE A 359 16.57 13.45 6.56
CA ILE A 359 15.47 14.27 6.04
C ILE A 359 14.93 15.13 7.19
N GLN A 360 15.14 16.47 7.10
CA GLN A 360 14.67 17.45 8.07
C GLN A 360 13.40 18.19 7.63
N ALA A 361 12.93 17.94 6.40
CA ALA A 361 11.69 18.51 5.88
C ALA A 361 10.50 18.17 6.77
N ASP A 362 9.43 18.99 6.68
CA ASP A 362 8.17 18.71 7.37
C ASP A 362 7.50 17.48 6.73
N VAL A 363 7.56 16.37 7.43
CA VAL A 363 7.07 15.08 6.96
C VAL A 363 6.35 14.33 8.07
N ALA A 364 5.37 13.53 7.67
CA ALA A 364 4.64 12.60 8.52
C ALA A 364 4.61 11.23 7.85
N GLY A 365 4.48 10.15 8.59
CA GLY A 365 4.52 8.84 7.94
C GLY A 365 4.07 7.70 8.84
N LYS A 366 3.84 6.54 8.21
CA LYS A 366 3.41 5.33 8.89
C LYS A 366 4.03 4.09 8.27
N THR A 367 4.61 3.24 9.12
CA THR A 367 5.06 1.90 8.76
C THR A 367 3.90 0.90 8.85
N GLY A 368 3.91 -0.10 8.00
CA GLY A 368 3.00 -1.24 8.05
C GLY A 368 3.78 -2.55 8.01
N THR A 369 3.33 -3.49 8.79
CA THR A 369 3.82 -4.87 8.80
C THR A 369 2.61 -5.75 9.06
N THR A 370 2.42 -6.78 8.25
CA THR A 370 1.37 -7.78 8.47
C THR A 370 1.85 -8.86 9.43
N GLN A 371 0.93 -9.67 9.91
CA GLN A 371 1.27 -10.89 10.66
C GLN A 371 2.20 -11.75 9.81
N ASP A 372 3.08 -12.47 10.47
CA ASP A 372 4.11 -13.34 9.85
C ASP A 372 5.08 -12.61 8.90
N ASN A 373 5.10 -11.25 8.95
CA ASN A 373 6.00 -10.43 8.13
C ASN A 373 5.89 -10.69 6.62
N THR A 374 4.67 -10.99 6.13
CA THR A 374 4.39 -11.30 4.72
C THR A 374 4.49 -10.06 3.84
N ASP A 375 3.98 -8.93 4.34
CA ASP A 375 3.91 -7.65 3.63
C ASP A 375 4.55 -6.53 4.46
N GLY A 376 5.50 -5.85 3.87
CA GLY A 376 6.11 -4.65 4.43
C GLY A 376 5.61 -3.40 3.69
N TRP A 377 5.12 -2.41 4.44
CA TRP A 377 4.59 -1.16 3.90
C TRP A 377 5.24 0.04 4.55
N PHE A 378 5.39 1.11 3.80
CA PHE A 378 5.71 2.41 4.34
C PHE A 378 5.13 3.51 3.47
N ILE A 379 4.49 4.50 4.09
CA ILE A 379 3.99 5.71 3.41
C ILE A 379 4.53 6.92 4.14
N LEU A 380 5.13 7.84 3.40
CA LEU A 380 5.65 9.12 3.86
C LEU A 380 4.91 10.25 3.16
N MET A 381 4.51 11.24 3.91
CA MET A 381 3.81 12.43 3.46
C MET A 381 4.71 13.66 3.64
N ASN A 382 4.72 14.52 2.63
CA ASN A 382 5.18 15.90 2.65
C ASN A 382 4.07 16.77 2.05
N ALA A 383 4.14 18.08 2.17
CA ALA A 383 3.10 18.99 1.66
C ALA A 383 2.80 18.84 0.15
N ARG A 384 3.78 18.39 -0.65
CA ARG A 384 3.68 18.28 -2.11
C ARG A 384 3.91 16.87 -2.65
N VAL A 385 4.31 15.93 -1.83
CA VAL A 385 4.58 14.56 -2.26
C VAL A 385 4.13 13.59 -1.17
N VAL A 386 3.26 12.67 -1.53
CA VAL A 386 2.98 11.46 -0.77
C VAL A 386 3.60 10.30 -1.52
N ALA A 387 4.55 9.62 -0.90
CA ALA A 387 5.25 8.50 -1.49
C ALA A 387 5.13 7.26 -0.61
N GLY A 388 4.86 6.12 -1.23
CA GLY A 388 4.75 4.87 -0.50
C GLY A 388 5.32 3.70 -1.28
N ALA A 389 5.72 2.69 -0.52
CA ALA A 389 6.21 1.44 -1.05
C ALA A 389 5.59 0.24 -0.32
N TRP A 390 5.50 -0.83 -1.06
CA TRP A 390 5.21 -2.18 -0.59
C TRP A 390 6.37 -3.10 -0.99
N ALA A 391 6.71 -4.06 -0.12
CA ALA A 391 7.65 -5.14 -0.41
C ALA A 391 7.11 -6.46 0.14
N GLY A 392 7.24 -7.53 -0.65
CA GLY A 392 6.75 -8.86 -0.29
C GLY A 392 7.03 -9.88 -1.39
N PHE A 393 6.16 -10.86 -1.53
CA PHE A 393 6.28 -11.92 -2.53
C PHE A 393 4.95 -12.10 -3.28
N ASN A 394 4.99 -12.68 -4.48
CA ASN A 394 3.78 -12.99 -5.23
C ASN A 394 2.90 -14.04 -4.50
N ASP A 395 3.53 -14.97 -3.82
CA ASP A 395 2.86 -15.96 -2.96
C ASP A 395 2.94 -15.52 -1.49
N GLY A 396 1.79 -15.26 -0.86
CA GLY A 396 1.72 -14.79 0.53
C GLY A 396 2.22 -15.80 1.58
N ARG A 397 2.45 -17.05 1.21
CA ARG A 397 3.05 -18.08 2.08
C ARG A 397 4.57 -17.96 2.17
N ILE A 398 5.18 -17.26 1.21
CA ILE A 398 6.62 -16.99 1.17
C ILE A 398 6.88 -15.68 1.92
N THR A 399 7.88 -15.69 2.79
CA THR A 399 8.31 -14.53 3.58
C THR A 399 9.82 -14.36 3.52
N LEU A 400 10.33 -13.26 4.05
CA LEU A 400 11.77 -13.05 4.24
C LEU A 400 12.38 -13.98 5.31
N ARG A 401 11.56 -14.74 6.04
CA ARG A 401 11.94 -15.60 7.17
C ARG A 401 12.82 -14.86 8.20
N SER A 402 12.49 -13.61 8.43
CA SER A 402 13.24 -12.72 9.32
C SER A 402 12.31 -11.68 9.92
N ASP A 403 12.16 -11.69 11.24
CA ASP A 403 11.37 -10.69 11.97
C ASP A 403 11.94 -9.28 11.81
N TYR A 404 13.23 -9.17 11.60
CA TYR A 404 13.89 -7.89 11.37
C TYR A 404 13.62 -7.34 9.98
N TRP A 405 13.87 -8.13 8.92
CA TRP A 405 13.77 -7.67 7.53
C TRP A 405 12.34 -7.63 7.02
N GLY A 406 11.44 -8.45 7.58
CA GLY A 406 10.02 -8.46 7.20
C GLY A 406 9.26 -7.21 7.63
N GLN A 407 9.78 -6.45 8.61
CA GLN A 407 9.15 -5.20 9.04
C GLN A 407 9.17 -4.14 7.95
N GLY A 408 8.06 -3.43 7.75
CA GLY A 408 7.97 -2.34 6.78
C GLY A 408 8.99 -1.22 7.01
N ALA A 409 9.41 -0.99 8.25
CA ALA A 409 10.51 -0.09 8.61
C ALA A 409 11.88 -0.52 8.04
N ARG A 410 12.03 -1.78 7.62
CA ARG A 410 13.28 -2.37 7.10
C ARG A 410 13.20 -2.77 5.63
N SER A 411 12.00 -3.11 5.15
CA SER A 411 11.76 -3.54 3.77
C SER A 411 11.29 -2.39 2.87
N ALA A 412 10.20 -1.71 3.20
CA ALA A 412 9.59 -0.67 2.37
C ALA A 412 10.11 0.75 2.66
N LEU A 413 10.32 1.12 3.94
CA LEU A 413 10.82 2.45 4.32
C LEU A 413 12.12 2.84 3.61
N PRO A 414 13.12 1.94 3.43
CA PRO A 414 14.34 2.30 2.72
C PRO A 414 14.11 2.76 1.28
N MET A 415 13.12 2.22 0.57
CA MET A 415 12.80 2.64 -0.80
C MET A 415 12.28 4.09 -0.81
N VAL A 416 11.34 4.40 0.08
CA VAL A 416 10.77 5.75 0.19
C VAL A 416 11.78 6.76 0.75
N GLY A 417 12.57 6.36 1.75
CA GLY A 417 13.60 7.22 2.35
C GLY A 417 14.67 7.63 1.34
N GLU A 418 15.13 6.69 0.51
CA GLU A 418 16.11 6.93 -0.53
C GLU A 418 15.56 7.83 -1.65
N PHE A 419 14.33 7.56 -2.11
CA PHE A 419 13.62 8.40 -3.07
C PHE A 419 13.49 9.85 -2.59
N MET A 420 12.98 10.04 -1.38
CA MET A 420 12.79 11.37 -0.79
C MET A 420 14.13 12.10 -0.58
N GLN A 421 15.16 11.40 -0.09
CA GLN A 421 16.49 11.97 0.09
C GLN A 421 17.07 12.47 -1.24
N GLN A 422 16.95 11.69 -2.32
CA GLN A 422 17.44 12.09 -3.65
C GLN A 422 16.63 13.27 -4.19
N GLY A 423 15.30 13.23 -4.11
CA GLY A 423 14.41 14.30 -4.55
C GLY A 423 14.69 15.64 -3.86
N LEU A 424 14.91 15.60 -2.54
CA LEU A 424 15.23 16.77 -1.72
C LEU A 424 16.63 17.33 -2.05
N ARG A 425 17.65 16.46 -2.16
CA ARG A 425 19.04 16.85 -2.48
C ARG A 425 19.12 17.50 -3.86
N ALA A 426 18.39 16.94 -4.83
CA ALA A 426 18.30 17.48 -6.19
C ALA A 426 17.37 18.71 -6.31
N ARG A 427 16.72 19.12 -5.25
CA ARG A 427 15.73 20.21 -5.20
C ARG A 427 14.57 20.02 -6.16
N VAL A 428 14.27 18.78 -6.53
CA VAL A 428 13.06 18.41 -7.28
C VAL A 428 11.85 18.40 -6.34
N ILE A 429 12.07 18.01 -5.08
CA ILE A 429 11.12 18.15 -3.99
C ILE A 429 11.59 19.32 -3.13
N ASN A 430 10.69 20.26 -2.87
CA ASN A 430 11.00 21.42 -2.03
C ASN A 430 10.95 21.02 -0.55
N GLY A 431 12.10 20.98 0.09
CA GLY A 431 12.23 20.63 1.51
C GLY A 431 11.78 21.72 2.50
N ASN A 432 11.56 22.95 2.03
CA ASN A 432 11.13 24.07 2.86
C ASN A 432 9.61 24.20 2.96
N GLU A 433 8.86 23.51 2.10
CA GLU A 433 7.41 23.51 2.17
C GLU A 433 6.92 22.82 3.44
N ARG A 434 5.98 23.48 4.11
CA ARG A 434 5.33 22.98 5.32
C ARG A 434 3.92 22.53 5.00
N PHE A 435 3.41 21.63 5.81
CA PHE A 435 1.97 21.34 5.76
C PHE A 435 1.17 22.62 6.08
N VAL A 436 0.08 22.80 5.37
CA VAL A 436 -0.84 23.92 5.63
C VAL A 436 -1.70 23.59 6.84
N ASP A 437 -1.60 24.41 7.91
CA ASP A 437 -2.46 24.32 9.08
C ASP A 437 -3.54 25.41 9.00
N GLU A 438 -4.79 25.00 8.82
CA GLU A 438 -5.97 25.90 8.80
C GLU A 438 -6.55 26.11 10.22
N PHE A 439 -6.17 25.27 11.18
CA PHE A 439 -6.67 25.28 12.54
C PHE A 439 -5.50 25.38 13.52
N ALA A 440 -5.73 25.92 14.71
CA ALA A 440 -4.73 25.90 15.76
C ALA A 440 -4.30 24.44 16.05
N PRO A 441 -2.99 24.15 16.06
CA PRO A 441 -2.51 22.80 16.35
C PRO A 441 -2.88 22.39 17.78
N VAL A 442 -3.17 21.11 17.98
CA VAL A 442 -3.24 20.53 19.33
C VAL A 442 -1.81 20.38 19.84
N GLU A 443 -1.51 21.02 20.97
CA GLU A 443 -0.20 20.85 21.61
C GLU A 443 -0.06 19.40 22.11
N LEU A 444 0.92 18.69 21.57
CA LEU A 444 1.26 17.35 22.02
C LEU A 444 2.16 17.41 23.24
N PRO A 445 2.03 16.47 24.20
CA PRO A 445 2.97 16.39 25.32
C PRO A 445 4.38 16.13 24.78
N PRO A 446 5.40 16.63 25.45
CA PRO A 446 6.77 16.29 25.13
C PRO A 446 7.00 14.77 25.26
N PRO A 447 7.91 14.19 24.46
CA PRO A 447 8.19 12.76 24.54
C PRO A 447 8.69 12.38 25.95
N PRO A 448 8.54 11.11 26.37
CA PRO A 448 8.88 10.65 27.72
C PRO A 448 10.35 10.87 28.13
N ASP A 449 11.23 10.95 27.14
CA ASP A 449 12.69 11.20 27.26
C ASP A 449 13.08 12.67 27.06
N ALA A 450 12.08 13.57 26.97
CA ALA A 450 12.35 15.00 26.81
C ALA A 450 13.04 15.60 28.06
N PRO A 451 13.91 16.60 27.87
CA PRO A 451 14.48 17.33 28.99
C PRO A 451 13.39 17.89 29.92
N LEU A 452 13.63 17.85 31.26
CA LEU A 452 12.66 18.30 32.26
C LEU A 452 12.18 19.75 32.05
N ASP A 453 13.01 20.59 31.45
CA ASP A 453 12.62 21.96 31.10
C ASP A 453 11.53 22.01 30.03
N SER A 454 11.57 21.12 29.02
CA SER A 454 10.53 21.02 27.99
C SER A 454 9.19 20.56 28.58
N VAL A 455 9.22 19.63 29.52
CA VAL A 455 8.03 19.16 30.24
C VAL A 455 7.46 20.29 31.12
N ARG A 456 8.33 21.02 31.82
CA ARG A 456 7.93 22.16 32.66
C ARG A 456 7.32 23.29 31.84
N ASP A 457 7.88 23.61 30.69
CA ASP A 457 7.36 24.65 29.79
C ASP A 457 6.03 24.25 29.17
N TRP A 458 5.87 23.00 28.80
CA TRP A 458 4.58 22.46 28.32
C TRP A 458 3.50 22.53 29.43
N ILE A 459 3.80 22.08 30.65
CA ILE A 459 2.90 22.20 31.82
C ILE A 459 2.57 23.67 32.08
N ARG A 460 3.55 24.57 32.02
CA ARG A 460 3.32 26.01 32.23
C ARG A 460 2.42 26.58 31.14
N GLY A 461 2.55 26.13 29.88
CA GLY A 461 1.66 26.51 28.78
C GLY A 461 0.20 26.05 28.99
N LEU A 462 0.00 24.86 29.57
CA LEU A 462 -1.33 24.35 29.91
C LEU A 462 -2.03 25.13 31.05
N PHE A 463 -1.26 25.66 32.02
CA PHE A 463 -1.79 26.30 33.22
C PHE A 463 -1.46 27.79 33.32
N GLY A 464 -0.66 28.36 32.42
CA GLY A 464 -0.05 29.69 32.54
C GLY A 464 -0.61 30.76 31.59
N GLY A 465 -1.76 30.59 30.97
CA GLY A 465 -2.39 31.57 30.09
C GLY A 465 -3.52 32.34 30.74
N GLY A 466 -3.17 33.34 31.53
CA GLY A 466 -4.16 34.34 31.95
C GLY A 466 -4.52 35.30 30.83
N GLU A 467 -5.40 34.89 29.93
CA GLU A 467 -6.36 35.73 29.23
C GLU A 467 -7.55 34.83 28.82
N SER A 468 -8.69 35.17 29.38
CA SER A 468 -9.94 34.46 29.29
C SER A 468 -10.39 34.31 27.82
N ARG A 469 -10.03 33.18 27.21
CA ARG A 469 -10.83 32.66 26.10
C ARG A 469 -11.83 31.68 26.70
N SER A 470 -13.12 32.05 26.65
CA SER A 470 -14.22 31.16 26.98
C SER A 470 -14.03 29.81 26.28
N ALA A 471 -13.79 28.78 27.06
CA ALA A 471 -13.79 27.42 26.57
C ALA A 471 -15.15 27.14 25.92
N PRO A 472 -15.21 26.51 24.75
CA PRO A 472 -16.45 25.94 24.26
C PRO A 472 -16.97 24.96 25.32
N PRO A 473 -18.30 24.86 25.52
CA PRO A 473 -18.87 23.97 26.52
C PRO A 473 -18.38 22.55 26.24
N ALA A 474 -17.91 21.88 27.31
CA ALA A 474 -17.54 20.47 27.23
C ALA A 474 -18.70 19.67 26.64
N PRO A 475 -18.47 18.76 25.69
CA PRO A 475 -19.51 17.86 25.23
C PRO A 475 -20.06 17.10 26.43
N PRO A 476 -21.38 16.83 26.50
CA PRO A 476 -21.98 16.13 27.61
C PRO A 476 -21.28 14.78 27.80
N ALA A 477 -20.90 14.49 29.04
CA ALA A 477 -20.38 13.17 29.40
C ALA A 477 -21.37 12.11 28.93
N LEU A 478 -20.88 11.13 28.15
CA LEU A 478 -21.68 9.98 27.73
C LEU A 478 -22.23 9.30 28.98
N PRO A 479 -23.53 9.06 29.10
CA PRO A 479 -24.10 8.35 30.24
C PRO A 479 -23.50 6.93 30.27
N PRO A 480 -23.26 6.36 31.47
CA PRO A 480 -22.81 4.96 31.59
C PRO A 480 -23.82 4.08 30.87
N GLY A 481 -23.34 3.29 29.91
CA GLY A 481 -24.14 2.55 28.97
C GLY A 481 -25.07 1.58 29.65
N THR A 482 -26.36 1.82 29.51
CA THR A 482 -27.40 0.80 29.55
C THR A 482 -27.47 0.18 28.17
N LEU A 483 -26.87 -0.99 28.01
CA LEU A 483 -27.11 -1.85 26.86
C LEU A 483 -28.58 -2.29 26.88
N PRO A 484 -29.33 -2.16 25.79
CA PRO A 484 -30.65 -2.79 25.69
C PRO A 484 -30.47 -4.33 25.77
N PRO A 485 -31.44 -5.07 26.34
CA PRO A 485 -31.38 -6.51 26.43
C PRO A 485 -31.37 -7.09 25.00
N VAL A 486 -30.36 -7.92 24.71
CA VAL A 486 -30.29 -8.70 23.47
C VAL A 486 -31.37 -9.79 23.55
N THR A 487 -32.41 -9.66 22.75
CA THR A 487 -33.33 -10.75 22.48
C THR A 487 -32.61 -11.79 21.63
N THR A 488 -32.38 -12.96 22.23
CA THR A 488 -31.93 -14.15 21.51
C THR A 488 -33.09 -14.70 20.72
N ASP A 489 -33.09 -14.48 19.39
CA ASP A 489 -33.67 -15.42 18.43
C ASP A 489 -33.32 -14.93 17.02
N ASP A 490 -32.91 -15.90 16.18
CA ASP A 490 -32.62 -15.79 14.75
C ASP A 490 -31.24 -15.23 14.32
N ALA A 491 -30.20 -16.06 14.47
CA ALA A 491 -29.00 -15.95 13.68
C ALA A 491 -28.77 -17.23 12.86
N PRO A 492 -28.68 -17.17 11.52
CA PRO A 492 -28.31 -18.32 10.70
C PRO A 492 -26.85 -18.71 11.00
N SER A 493 -26.63 -19.99 11.23
CA SER A 493 -25.32 -20.60 11.46
C SER A 493 -24.45 -20.49 10.18
N VAL A 494 -23.50 -19.57 10.18
CA VAL A 494 -22.45 -19.53 9.15
C VAL A 494 -21.26 -20.36 9.66
N GLN A 495 -21.03 -21.50 9.02
CA GLN A 495 -19.80 -22.27 9.21
C GLN A 495 -18.65 -21.55 8.54
N PHE A 496 -17.72 -21.02 9.32
CA PHE A 496 -16.44 -20.52 8.83
C PHE A 496 -15.46 -21.67 8.68
N THR A 497 -15.26 -22.10 7.45
CA THR A 497 -14.00 -22.76 7.02
C THR A 497 -12.94 -21.67 6.84
N PRO A 498 -11.67 -21.91 7.21
CA PRO A 498 -10.61 -20.95 6.88
C PRO A 498 -10.50 -20.89 5.34
N MET A 499 -11.00 -19.81 4.76
CA MET A 499 -10.82 -19.57 3.33
C MET A 499 -9.38 -19.11 3.10
N VAL A 500 -8.57 -20.01 2.57
CA VAL A 500 -7.46 -19.64 1.70
C VAL A 500 -8.13 -19.03 0.45
N PRO A 501 -7.85 -17.77 0.08
CA PRO A 501 -8.41 -17.22 -1.14
C PRO A 501 -7.93 -18.09 -2.32
N PRO A 502 -8.83 -18.52 -3.21
CA PRO A 502 -8.41 -19.22 -4.41
C PRO A 502 -7.53 -18.27 -5.24
N PRO A 503 -6.49 -18.77 -5.90
CA PRO A 503 -5.74 -17.99 -6.86
C PRO A 503 -6.72 -17.49 -7.93
N PRO A 504 -6.54 -16.26 -8.45
CA PRO A 504 -7.40 -15.75 -9.51
C PRO A 504 -7.37 -16.73 -10.68
N PRO A 505 -8.52 -17.04 -11.31
CA PRO A 505 -8.57 -17.94 -12.44
C PRO A 505 -7.64 -17.41 -13.54
N LEU A 506 -6.69 -18.24 -13.95
CA LEU A 506 -5.94 -18.03 -15.17
C LEU A 506 -6.97 -18.02 -16.31
N VAL A 507 -7.20 -16.87 -16.92
CA VAL A 507 -7.98 -16.77 -18.14
C VAL A 507 -7.23 -17.59 -19.19
N PRO A 508 -7.79 -18.67 -19.73
CA PRO A 508 -7.16 -19.39 -20.81
C PRO A 508 -7.07 -18.45 -22.01
N LEU A 509 -5.89 -18.27 -22.56
CA LEU A 509 -5.73 -17.71 -23.89
C LEU A 509 -6.44 -18.69 -24.84
N THR A 510 -7.62 -18.34 -25.31
CA THR A 510 -8.29 -19.03 -26.39
C THR A 510 -7.35 -19.06 -27.59
N PRO A 511 -7.03 -20.23 -28.17
CA PRO A 511 -6.32 -20.28 -29.43
C PRO A 511 -7.18 -19.59 -30.49
N ALA A 512 -6.55 -18.71 -31.27
CA ALA A 512 -7.18 -18.06 -32.41
C ALA A 512 -7.76 -19.14 -33.34
N THR A 513 -9.05 -19.07 -33.60
CA THR A 513 -9.73 -19.87 -34.59
C THR A 513 -9.08 -19.62 -35.96
N PRO A 514 -8.71 -20.64 -36.74
CA PRO A 514 -8.23 -20.44 -38.10
C PRO A 514 -9.35 -19.83 -38.93
N ALA A 515 -8.99 -18.83 -39.71
CA ALA A 515 -9.87 -18.16 -40.65
C ALA A 515 -10.46 -19.20 -41.59
N GLN A 516 -11.78 -19.31 -41.61
CA GLN A 516 -12.50 -20.05 -42.65
C GLN A 516 -12.35 -19.30 -43.97
N ASP A 517 -11.92 -20.08 -44.97
CA ASP A 517 -11.84 -19.69 -46.36
C ASP A 517 -13.16 -19.08 -46.85
N TRP A 518 -13.12 -17.84 -47.33
CA TRP A 518 -14.13 -17.29 -48.20
C TRP A 518 -13.82 -17.72 -49.65
N VAL A 519 -14.51 -18.72 -50.12
CA VAL A 519 -14.60 -19.01 -51.56
C VAL A 519 -15.95 -18.51 -52.06
N GLY A 520 -15.92 -17.58 -53.00
CA GLY A 520 -16.82 -17.47 -54.13
C GLY A 520 -18.15 -16.75 -53.94
N GLY A 521 -18.30 -15.69 -54.67
CA GLY A 521 -19.54 -15.05 -55.08
C GLY A 521 -19.26 -13.65 -55.63
#